data_59dbb788c90edaf77f2dfa4f94994be7
#
_entry.id   59dbb788c90edaf77f2dfa4f94994be7
#
_cell.length_a   1.000
_cell.length_b   1.000
_cell.length_c   1.000
_cell.angle_alpha   90.00
_cell.angle_beta   90.00
_cell.angle_gamma   90.00
#
_symmetry.space_group_name_H-M   'P 1'
#
loop_
_entity.id
_entity.type
_entity.pdbx_description
1 polymer ?
#
loop_
_entity_poly.entity_id
_entity_poly.type
_entity_poly.pdbx_seq_one_letter_code
_entity_poly.pdbx_strand_id
1 'polypeptide(L)'
;MNGSTRACRLYVMVGAPGSGKSTWAKKHLLDPNTTKYISRDEVRFSLLGPNDSYFSKEKEVWKVFMDLVQHAVNEEKVDIIIDASHLEKYSRRKLTNALNDALTRPWEIYYIVMDTSYEECCRRNDNRTGRANVPHDIIKEMHNKMTYPRMNEHHNIKGVWIIRE
;
A
#
# COMPACT_ATOMS: atom_id res chain seq x y z
N MET A 1 -25.88 20.54 10.97
CA MET A 1 -25.51 19.99 10.89
C MET A 1 -24.46 19.76 10.88
N ASN A 2 -23.88 19.43 11.19
CA ASN A 2 -22.86 19.22 11.44
C ASN A 2 -22.18 18.43 10.94
N GLY A 3 -21.95 18.56 10.23
CA GLY A 3 -21.08 17.73 9.55
C GLY A 3 -19.76 17.61 10.22
N SER A 4 -19.68 16.90 11.23
CA SER A 4 -18.39 16.50 11.67
C SER A 4 -17.76 15.70 10.56
N THR A 5 -16.87 16.29 9.86
CA THR A 5 -16.07 15.58 8.91
C THR A 5 -15.11 14.68 9.69
N ARG A 6 -15.48 13.43 9.78
CA ARG A 6 -14.53 12.40 10.22
C ARG A 6 -13.30 12.42 9.31
N ALA A 7 -12.12 12.29 9.87
CA ALA A 7 -10.91 12.17 9.07
C ALA A 7 -10.97 10.92 8.19
N CYS A 8 -10.50 11.02 6.97
CA CYS A 8 -10.36 9.88 6.07
C CYS A 8 -9.34 8.90 6.65
N ARG A 9 -9.67 7.61 6.68
CA ARG A 9 -8.76 6.57 7.14
C ARG A 9 -8.02 5.97 5.96
N LEU A 10 -6.70 6.00 6.04
CA LEU A 10 -5.82 5.38 5.06
C LEU A 10 -5.17 4.16 5.71
N TYR A 11 -5.57 2.99 5.26
CA TYR A 11 -4.98 1.74 5.70
C TYR A 11 -3.82 1.41 4.76
N VAL A 12 -2.59 1.61 5.25
CA VAL A 12 -1.38 1.47 4.43
C VAL A 12 -0.74 0.12 4.73
N MET A 13 -0.73 -0.75 3.73
CA MET A 13 -0.19 -2.10 3.87
C MET A 13 1.34 -2.07 3.80
N VAL A 14 1.99 -2.86 4.64
CA VAL A 14 3.45 -3.01 4.70
C VAL A 14 3.77 -4.48 4.65
N GLY A 15 4.60 -4.89 3.71
CA GLY A 15 5.03 -6.28 3.61
C GLY A 15 5.68 -6.62 2.27
N ALA A 16 6.50 -7.66 2.27
CA ALA A 16 7.18 -8.16 1.08
C ALA A 16 6.19 -8.84 0.11
N PRO A 17 6.59 -9.05 -1.15
CA PRO A 17 5.78 -9.85 -2.07
C PRO A 17 5.50 -11.24 -1.47
N GLY A 18 4.27 -11.70 -1.59
CA GLY A 18 3.87 -12.98 -1.02
C GLY A 18 3.54 -12.96 0.48
N SER A 19 3.60 -11.80 1.12
CA SER A 19 3.30 -11.71 2.56
C SER A 19 1.81 -11.80 2.90
N GLY A 20 0.92 -11.73 1.89
CA GLY A 20 -0.52 -11.82 2.10
C GLY A 20 -1.23 -10.49 2.25
N LYS A 21 -0.56 -9.36 1.92
CA LYS A 21 -1.12 -8.01 2.07
C LYS A 21 -2.48 -7.86 1.41
N SER A 22 -2.56 -8.17 0.12
CA SER A 22 -3.77 -7.95 -0.67
C SER A 22 -4.93 -8.81 -0.18
N THR A 23 -4.64 -10.08 0.08
CA THR A 23 -5.64 -11.03 0.57
C THR A 23 -6.20 -10.60 1.92
N TRP A 24 -5.29 -10.25 2.84
CA TRP A 24 -5.70 -9.82 4.19
C TRP A 24 -6.52 -8.52 4.13
N ALA A 25 -6.05 -7.55 3.36
CA ALA A 25 -6.71 -6.25 3.23
C ALA A 25 -8.13 -6.39 2.66
N LYS A 26 -8.28 -7.18 1.61
CA LYS A 26 -9.59 -7.40 0.99
C LYS A 26 -10.54 -8.14 1.91
N LYS A 27 -10.02 -9.08 2.68
CA LYS A 27 -10.84 -9.87 3.61
C LYS A 27 -11.29 -9.07 4.84
N HIS A 28 -10.42 -8.24 5.39
CA HIS A 28 -10.64 -7.61 6.69
C HIS A 28 -10.98 -6.13 6.66
N LEU A 29 -10.58 -5.40 5.61
CA LEU A 29 -10.73 -3.96 5.54
C LEU A 29 -11.69 -3.48 4.46
N LEU A 30 -11.86 -4.23 3.38
CA LEU A 30 -12.62 -3.78 2.23
C LEU A 30 -14.12 -3.81 2.49
N ASP A 31 -14.74 -2.63 2.40
CA ASP A 31 -16.18 -2.46 2.37
C ASP A 31 -16.51 -1.74 1.07
N PRO A 32 -17.18 -2.41 0.11
CA PRO A 32 -17.43 -1.81 -1.22
C PRO A 32 -18.18 -0.48 -1.17
N ASN A 33 -18.94 -0.22 -0.10
CA ASN A 33 -19.74 1.00 0.02
C ASN A 33 -19.00 2.17 0.62
N THR A 34 -17.93 1.92 1.41
CA THR A 34 -17.25 2.97 2.20
C THR A 34 -15.75 3.03 2.02
N THR A 35 -15.16 2.02 1.39
CA THR A 35 -13.70 1.89 1.31
C THR A 35 -13.27 1.54 -0.11
N LYS A 36 -12.25 2.22 -0.62
CA LYS A 36 -11.70 1.96 -1.94
C LYS A 36 -10.33 1.29 -1.81
N TYR A 37 -10.12 0.24 -2.60
CA TYR A 37 -8.84 -0.47 -2.67
C TYR A 37 -8.00 0.09 -3.81
N ILE A 38 -6.79 0.57 -3.52
CA ILE A 38 -5.88 1.15 -4.51
C ILE A 38 -4.54 0.41 -4.41
N SER A 39 -4.21 -0.32 -5.46
CA SER A 39 -2.99 -1.13 -5.54
C SER A 39 -2.00 -0.51 -6.52
N ARG A 40 -0.78 -0.28 -6.05
CA ARG A 40 0.28 0.23 -6.91
C ARG A 40 0.66 -0.76 -8.01
N ASP A 41 0.62 -2.06 -7.71
CA ASP A 41 0.88 -3.09 -8.71
C ASP A 41 -0.22 -3.15 -9.77
N GLU A 42 -1.48 -3.00 -9.40
CA GLU A 42 -2.57 -2.95 -10.38
C GLU A 42 -2.39 -1.75 -11.32
N VAL A 43 -2.01 -0.59 -10.79
CA VAL A 43 -1.70 0.59 -11.61
C VAL A 43 -0.53 0.28 -12.55
N ARG A 44 0.55 -0.31 -12.02
CA ARG A 44 1.73 -0.66 -12.81
C ARG A 44 1.37 -1.59 -13.96
N PHE A 45 0.65 -2.66 -13.68
CA PHE A 45 0.29 -3.64 -14.71
C PHE A 45 -0.65 -3.06 -15.76
N SER A 46 -1.46 -2.07 -15.41
CA SER A 46 -2.32 -1.38 -16.40
C SER A 46 -1.53 -0.50 -17.37
N LEU A 47 -0.34 -0.04 -16.97
CA LEU A 47 0.49 0.86 -17.77
C LEU A 47 1.58 0.14 -18.56
N LEU A 48 1.99 -1.05 -18.12
CA LEU A 48 3.07 -1.79 -18.76
C LEU A 48 2.56 -2.54 -19.99
N GLY A 49 3.30 -2.42 -21.11
CA GLY A 49 3.12 -3.25 -22.28
C GLY A 49 3.83 -4.61 -22.12
N PRO A 50 3.60 -5.54 -23.09
CA PRO A 50 4.12 -6.92 -22.96
C PRO A 50 5.65 -7.01 -22.87
N ASN A 51 6.36 -6.06 -23.47
CA ASN A 51 7.83 -6.06 -23.51
C ASN A 51 8.46 -5.04 -22.55
N ASP A 52 7.67 -4.33 -21.76
CA ASP A 52 8.20 -3.36 -20.81
C ASP A 52 8.77 -4.05 -19.58
N SER A 53 9.91 -3.55 -19.09
CA SER A 53 10.44 -4.05 -17.82
C SER A 53 9.59 -3.52 -16.65
N TYR A 54 9.64 -4.26 -15.54
CA TYR A 54 8.75 -4.02 -14.39
C TYR A 54 8.78 -2.57 -13.89
N PHE A 55 9.98 -1.97 -13.80
CA PHE A 55 10.14 -0.62 -13.26
C PHE A 55 10.29 0.47 -14.32
N SER A 56 9.98 0.19 -15.58
CA SER A 56 10.24 1.12 -16.69
C SER A 56 9.34 2.37 -16.66
N LYS A 57 8.20 2.32 -16.00
CA LYS A 57 7.22 3.41 -15.97
C LYS A 57 6.92 3.91 -14.56
N GLU A 58 7.87 3.84 -13.65
CA GLU A 58 7.63 4.16 -12.24
C GLU A 58 7.15 5.58 -11.99
N LYS A 59 7.59 6.57 -12.78
CA LYS A 59 7.09 7.95 -12.64
C LYS A 59 5.60 8.04 -12.97
N GLU A 60 5.18 7.41 -14.06
CA GLU A 60 3.78 7.39 -14.46
C GLU A 60 2.95 6.58 -13.47
N VAL A 61 3.47 5.45 -13.00
CA VAL A 61 2.81 4.63 -11.98
C VAL A 61 2.55 5.45 -10.72
N TRP A 62 3.56 6.17 -10.23
CA TRP A 62 3.42 7.01 -9.04
C TRP A 62 2.37 8.09 -9.25
N LYS A 63 2.42 8.77 -10.41
CA LYS A 63 1.48 9.84 -10.71
C LYS A 63 0.04 9.33 -10.75
N VAL A 64 -0.23 8.25 -11.48
CA VAL A 64 -1.58 7.68 -11.57
C VAL A 64 -2.04 7.18 -10.20
N PHE A 65 -1.16 6.51 -9.46
CA PHE A 65 -1.45 6.03 -8.11
C PHE A 65 -1.87 7.19 -7.19
N MET A 66 -1.10 8.26 -7.14
CA MET A 66 -1.42 9.43 -6.30
C MET A 66 -2.66 10.17 -6.77
N ASP A 67 -2.91 10.24 -8.08
CA ASP A 67 -4.14 10.82 -8.61
C ASP A 67 -5.37 10.02 -8.14
N LEU A 68 -5.29 8.69 -8.13
CA LEU A 68 -6.37 7.84 -7.61
C LEU A 68 -6.60 8.06 -6.11
N VAL A 69 -5.52 8.14 -5.33
CA VAL A 69 -5.60 8.40 -3.89
C VAL A 69 -6.26 9.75 -3.63
N GLN A 70 -5.78 10.77 -4.29
CA GLN A 70 -6.28 12.13 -4.13
C GLN A 70 -7.76 12.24 -4.49
N HIS A 71 -8.15 11.63 -5.61
CA HIS A 71 -9.55 11.62 -6.04
C HIS A 71 -10.45 10.92 -5.03
N ALA A 72 -10.02 9.76 -4.54
CA ALA A 72 -10.81 9.00 -3.57
C ALA A 72 -11.03 9.78 -2.27
N VAL A 73 -10.00 10.43 -1.76
CA VAL A 73 -10.09 11.18 -0.51
C VAL A 73 -10.82 12.50 -0.69
N ASN A 74 -10.41 13.30 -1.66
CA ASN A 74 -10.92 14.67 -1.81
C ASN A 74 -12.30 14.73 -2.43
N GLU A 75 -12.58 13.88 -3.44
CA GLU A 75 -13.81 13.92 -4.21
C GLU A 75 -14.81 12.86 -3.78
N GLU A 76 -14.39 11.59 -3.70
CA GLU A 76 -15.30 10.51 -3.32
C GLU A 76 -15.56 10.47 -1.82
N LYS A 77 -14.63 10.99 -1.02
CA LYS A 77 -14.74 11.10 0.45
C LYS A 77 -14.90 9.74 1.13
N VAL A 78 -14.16 8.75 0.65
CA VAL A 78 -14.16 7.39 1.19
C VAL A 78 -12.84 7.09 1.89
N ASP A 79 -12.85 6.09 2.76
CA ASP A 79 -11.63 5.51 3.30
C ASP A 79 -10.90 4.75 2.21
N ILE A 80 -9.60 4.57 2.32
CA ILE A 80 -8.82 3.88 1.30
C ILE A 80 -7.88 2.86 1.90
N ILE A 81 -7.68 1.78 1.15
CA ILE A 81 -6.62 0.81 1.40
C ILE A 81 -5.54 1.08 0.36
N ILE A 82 -4.34 1.39 0.83
CA ILE A 82 -3.17 1.63 -0.01
C ILE A 82 -2.31 0.38 0.03
N ASP A 83 -2.32 -0.38 -1.07
CA ASP A 83 -1.58 -1.62 -1.19
C ASP A 83 -0.33 -1.42 -2.05
N ALA A 84 0.78 -1.28 -1.38
CA ALA A 84 2.13 -1.27 -1.94
C ALA A 84 3.07 -1.80 -0.85
N SER A 85 4.35 -1.97 -1.16
CA SER A 85 5.25 -2.62 -0.21
C SER A 85 5.52 -1.80 1.04
N HIS A 86 5.82 -0.51 0.90
CA HIS A 86 6.08 0.44 2.00
C HIS A 86 7.07 -0.08 3.06
N LEU A 87 8.08 -0.83 2.60
CA LEU A 87 8.98 -1.59 3.47
C LEU A 87 9.89 -0.74 4.33
N GLU A 88 10.36 0.38 3.77
CA GLU A 88 11.37 1.22 4.40
C GLU A 88 10.77 2.54 4.85
N LYS A 89 11.39 3.13 5.86
CA LYS A 89 11.00 4.45 6.36
C LYS A 89 11.00 5.50 5.25
N TYR A 90 11.97 5.41 4.33
CA TYR A 90 12.06 6.34 3.19
C TYR A 90 10.81 6.29 2.31
N SER A 91 10.34 5.09 1.95
CA SER A 91 9.15 4.95 1.11
C SER A 91 7.89 5.43 1.82
N ARG A 92 7.78 5.19 3.12
CA ARG A 92 6.67 5.69 3.93
C ARG A 92 6.68 7.22 4.04
N ARG A 93 7.87 7.81 4.20
CA ARG A 93 8.03 9.27 4.24
C ARG A 93 7.64 9.90 2.90
N LYS A 94 8.06 9.29 1.80
CA LYS A 94 7.67 9.74 0.46
C LYS A 94 6.15 9.77 0.31
N LEU A 95 5.48 8.73 0.79
CA LEU A 95 4.01 8.67 0.77
C LEU A 95 3.40 9.78 1.64
N THR A 96 3.82 9.93 2.89
CA THR A 96 3.22 10.92 3.78
C THR A 96 3.45 12.35 3.31
N ASN A 97 4.62 12.64 2.72
CA ASN A 97 4.88 13.95 2.12
C ASN A 97 3.95 14.22 0.95
N ALA A 98 3.74 13.23 0.08
CA ALA A 98 2.83 13.36 -1.05
C ALA A 98 1.38 13.55 -0.59
N LEU A 99 0.96 12.86 0.46
CA LEU A 99 -0.38 13.00 1.04
C LEU A 99 -0.58 14.40 1.62
N ASN A 100 0.42 14.94 2.32
CA ASN A 100 0.35 16.31 2.84
C ASN A 100 0.12 17.32 1.72
N ASP A 101 0.77 17.14 0.58
CA ASP A 101 0.66 18.07 -0.54
C ASP A 101 -0.65 17.92 -1.31
N ALA A 102 -1.19 16.71 -1.37
CA ALA A 102 -2.31 16.39 -2.27
C ALA A 102 -3.69 16.42 -1.59
N LEU A 103 -3.77 16.07 -0.31
CA LEU A 103 -5.07 15.91 0.35
C LEU A 103 -5.56 17.20 0.95
N THR A 104 -6.82 17.53 0.65
CA THR A 104 -7.48 18.77 1.13
C THR A 104 -8.46 18.51 2.27
N ARG A 105 -8.67 17.26 2.64
CA ARG A 105 -9.52 16.86 3.78
C ARG A 105 -8.65 16.28 4.90
N PRO A 106 -9.12 16.29 6.14
CA PRO A 106 -8.41 15.61 7.22
C PRO A 106 -8.22 14.14 6.91
N TRP A 107 -7.05 13.62 7.25
CA TRP A 107 -6.68 12.22 7.00
C TRP A 107 -5.82 11.67 8.12
N GLU A 108 -5.89 10.35 8.30
CA GLU A 108 -5.08 9.64 9.27
C GLU A 108 -4.65 8.30 8.71
N ILE A 109 -3.49 7.80 9.15
CA ILE A 109 -2.90 6.56 8.66
C ILE A 109 -2.96 5.49 9.74
N TYR A 110 -3.30 4.28 9.32
CA TYR A 110 -3.14 3.04 10.05
C TYR A 110 -2.23 2.14 9.23
N TYR A 111 -1.01 1.89 9.70
CA TYR A 111 -0.12 0.94 9.04
C TYR A 111 -0.48 -0.48 9.46
N ILE A 112 -0.59 -1.35 8.46
CA ILE A 112 -0.87 -2.78 8.65
C ILE A 112 0.35 -3.54 8.17
N VAL A 113 1.11 -4.10 9.10
CA VAL A 113 2.36 -4.80 8.81
C VAL A 113 2.07 -6.30 8.75
N MET A 114 2.33 -6.90 7.58
CA MET A 114 2.24 -8.35 7.41
C MET A 114 3.58 -8.96 7.80
N ASP A 115 3.64 -9.53 9.00
CA ASP A 115 4.84 -10.15 9.55
C ASP A 115 4.88 -11.63 9.14
N THR A 116 5.20 -11.86 7.89
CA THR A 116 5.25 -13.19 7.27
C THR A 116 6.71 -13.57 7.03
N SER A 117 7.07 -14.82 7.34
CA SER A 117 8.45 -15.29 7.13
C SER A 117 8.83 -15.28 5.65
N TYR A 118 10.14 -15.15 5.38
CA TYR A 118 10.65 -15.21 4.01
C TYR A 118 10.22 -16.51 3.32
N GLU A 119 10.32 -17.62 4.02
CA GLU A 119 9.99 -18.94 3.48
C GLU A 119 8.52 -19.01 3.07
N GLU A 120 7.63 -18.48 3.89
CA GLU A 120 6.19 -18.46 3.56
C GLU A 120 5.89 -17.48 2.42
N CYS A 121 6.58 -16.35 2.37
CA CYS A 121 6.47 -15.43 1.23
C CYS A 121 6.84 -16.13 -0.08
N CYS A 122 7.94 -16.88 -0.09
CA CYS A 122 8.38 -17.64 -1.27
C CYS A 122 7.36 -18.71 -1.65
N ARG A 123 6.86 -19.45 -0.67
CA ARG A 123 5.85 -20.49 -0.91
C ARG A 123 4.60 -19.93 -1.57
N ARG A 124 4.09 -18.81 -1.07
CA ARG A 124 2.91 -18.16 -1.64
C ARG A 124 3.20 -17.58 -3.01
N ASN A 125 4.38 -17.00 -3.17
CA ASN A 125 4.81 -16.42 -4.45
C ASN A 125 4.91 -17.47 -5.55
N ASP A 126 5.33 -18.69 -5.22
CA ASP A 126 5.49 -19.78 -6.19
C ASP A 126 4.16 -20.21 -6.81
N ASN A 127 3.05 -19.89 -6.17
CA ASN A 127 1.71 -20.13 -6.70
C ASN A 127 1.21 -19.02 -7.63
N ARG A 128 1.98 -17.97 -7.82
CA ARG A 128 1.62 -16.84 -8.70
C ARG A 128 2.15 -17.08 -10.10
N THR A 129 1.48 -16.48 -11.09
CA THR A 129 1.87 -16.57 -12.49
C THR A 129 2.23 -15.21 -13.07
N GLY A 130 2.99 -15.22 -14.18
CA GLY A 130 3.37 -14.00 -14.88
C GLY A 130 4.20 -13.05 -14.02
N ARG A 131 3.94 -11.75 -14.18
CA ARG A 131 4.70 -10.69 -13.48
C ARG A 131 4.48 -10.66 -11.98
N ALA A 132 3.40 -11.27 -11.50
CA ALA A 132 3.14 -11.36 -10.06
C ALA A 132 4.07 -12.35 -9.38
N ASN A 133 4.69 -13.27 -10.13
CA ASN A 133 5.71 -14.19 -9.60
C ASN A 133 7.05 -13.45 -9.57
N VAL A 134 7.58 -13.24 -8.39
CA VAL A 134 8.81 -12.47 -8.15
C VAL A 134 9.95 -13.45 -7.85
N PRO A 135 11.17 -13.25 -8.41
CA PRO A 135 12.31 -14.08 -8.06
C PRO A 135 12.61 -14.09 -6.56
N HIS A 136 13.01 -15.25 -6.03
CA HIS A 136 13.23 -15.42 -4.58
C HIS A 136 14.32 -14.51 -4.01
N ASP A 137 15.37 -14.21 -4.78
CA ASP A 137 16.41 -13.29 -4.34
C ASP A 137 15.89 -11.86 -4.17
N ILE A 138 14.94 -11.44 -5.00
CA ILE A 138 14.27 -10.14 -4.87
C ILE A 138 13.38 -10.12 -3.63
N ILE A 139 12.63 -11.21 -3.38
CA ILE A 139 11.82 -11.32 -2.17
C ILE A 139 12.71 -11.23 -0.93
N LYS A 140 13.86 -11.92 -0.95
CA LYS A 140 14.81 -11.90 0.16
C LYS A 140 15.34 -10.49 0.43
N GLU A 141 15.73 -9.80 -0.63
CA GLU A 141 16.21 -8.42 -0.52
C GLU A 141 15.13 -7.51 0.08
N MET A 142 13.91 -7.59 -0.44
CA MET A 142 12.80 -6.78 0.05
C MET A 142 12.42 -7.13 1.49
N HIS A 143 12.39 -8.41 1.82
CA HIS A 143 12.08 -8.87 3.18
C HIS A 143 13.13 -8.38 4.18
N ASN A 144 14.41 -8.39 3.80
CA ASN A 144 15.50 -7.92 4.66
C ASN A 144 15.50 -6.41 4.86
N LYS A 145 14.96 -5.65 3.92
CA LYS A 145 14.87 -4.18 4.01
C LYS A 145 13.72 -3.71 4.88
N MET A 146 12.80 -4.59 5.23
CA MET A 146 11.60 -4.18 5.96
C MET A 146 11.94 -3.65 7.34
N THR A 147 11.44 -2.46 7.64
CA THR A 147 11.46 -1.89 8.99
C THR A 147 10.03 -1.65 9.43
N TYR A 148 9.76 -1.85 10.72
CA TYR A 148 8.41 -1.59 11.22
C TYR A 148 8.16 -0.08 11.32
N PRO A 149 6.99 0.39 10.84
CA PRO A 149 6.60 1.78 11.04
C PRO A 149 6.52 2.11 12.53
N ARG A 150 6.85 3.34 12.86
CA ARG A 150 6.73 3.86 14.22
C ARG A 150 5.74 5.00 14.25
N MET A 151 5.04 5.16 15.36
CA MET A 151 4.04 6.21 15.54
C MET A 151 4.62 7.61 15.34
N ASN A 152 5.91 7.79 15.62
CA ASN A 152 6.57 9.09 15.53
C ASN A 152 7.09 9.44 14.13
N GLU A 153 6.85 8.60 13.13
CA GLU A 153 7.27 8.91 11.75
C GLU A 153 6.46 10.06 11.15
N HIS A 154 5.21 10.23 11.57
CA HIS A 154 4.34 11.32 11.13
C HIS A 154 3.20 11.51 12.13
N HIS A 155 2.77 12.76 12.33
CA HIS A 155 1.72 13.06 13.32
C HIS A 155 0.34 12.51 12.94
N ASN A 156 0.10 12.19 11.67
CA ASN A 156 -1.18 11.62 11.22
C ASN A 156 -1.26 10.10 11.39
N ILE A 157 -0.19 9.45 11.86
CA ILE A 157 -0.22 8.00 12.13
C ILE A 157 -0.98 7.78 13.43
N LYS A 158 -2.07 7.02 13.35
CA LYS A 158 -2.94 6.72 14.50
C LYS A 158 -2.82 5.29 14.99
N GLY A 159 -2.22 4.42 14.20
CA GLY A 159 -2.01 3.04 14.61
C GLY A 159 -0.98 2.32 13.76
N VAL A 160 -0.35 1.31 14.35
CA VAL A 160 0.54 0.38 13.66
C VAL A 160 0.13 -1.02 14.15
N TRP A 161 -0.44 -1.82 13.25
CA TRP A 161 -0.90 -3.16 13.57
C TRP A 161 0.00 -4.18 12.92
N ILE A 162 0.46 -5.15 13.69
CA ILE A 162 1.33 -6.22 13.19
C ILE A 162 0.51 -7.50 13.11
N ILE A 163 0.37 -8.02 11.91
CA ILE A 163 -0.39 -9.23 11.63
C ILE A 163 0.58 -10.39 11.51
N ARG A 164 0.43 -11.36 12.37
CA ARG A 164 1.18 -12.63 12.34
C ARG A 164 0.23 -13.77 12.05
N GLU A 165 0.59 -14.55 11.09
CA GLU A 165 -0.18 -15.74 10.70
C GLU A 165 0.59 -17.01 11.00
#